data_af8d4ebd0e1dc7372afa3fe9d5363783
#
_entry.id   af8d4ebd0e1dc7372afa3fe9d5363783
#
_cell.length_a   1.000
_cell.length_b   1.000
_cell.length_c   1.000
_cell.angle_alpha   90.00
_cell.angle_beta   90.00
_cell.angle_gamma   90.00
#
_symmetry.space_group_name_H-M   'P 1'
#
loop_
_entity.id
_entity.type
_entity.pdbx_description
1 polymer ?
#
loop_
_entity_poly.entity_id
_entity_poly.type
_entity_poly.pdbx_seq_one_letter_code
_entity_poly.pdbx_strand_id
1 'polypeptide(L)' 'MNVEELARKYYPTLWDKQRIEALVAAGRLGREAAEAIMEGGKKE' A
#
# COMPACT_ATOMS: atom_id res chain seq x y z
N MET A 1 -9.54 11.55 3.75
CA MET A 1 -8.33 10.84 3.36
C MET A 1 -8.40 9.41 3.83
N ASN A 2 -8.16 8.47 2.97
CA ASN A 2 -8.29 7.07 3.35
C ASN A 2 -6.94 6.38 3.29
N VAL A 3 -6.92 5.14 3.77
CA VAL A 3 -5.68 4.40 3.86
C VAL A 3 -5.05 4.17 2.50
N GLU A 4 -5.89 3.99 1.49
CA GLU A 4 -5.36 3.76 0.15
C GLU A 4 -4.54 4.96 -0.33
N GLU A 5 -5.05 6.14 -0.10
CA GLU A 5 -4.33 7.34 -0.50
C GLU A 5 -3.04 7.50 0.29
N LEU A 6 -3.10 7.20 1.58
CA LEU A 6 -1.90 7.27 2.39
C LEU A 6 -0.86 6.28 1.91
N ALA A 7 -1.29 5.08 1.58
CA ALA A 7 -0.37 4.07 1.11
C ALA A 7 0.31 4.50 -0.19
N ARG A 8 -0.46 5.07 -1.10
CA ARG A 8 0.12 5.52 -2.35
C ARG A 8 1.15 6.61 -2.13
N LYS A 9 0.88 7.45 -1.15
CA LYS A 9 1.76 8.56 -0.89
C LYS A 9 3.05 8.14 -0.22
N TYR A 10 2.96 7.21 0.71
CA TYR A 10 4.11 6.86 1.53
C TYR A 10 4.88 5.66 1.03
N TYR A 11 4.23 4.78 0.30
CA TYR A 11 4.92 3.62 -0.23
C TYR A 11 5.66 3.99 -1.51
N PRO A 12 6.84 3.51 -1.72
CA PRO A 12 7.64 2.64 -0.84
C PRO A 12 8.62 3.39 0.05
N THR A 13 8.51 4.69 0.11
CA THR A 13 9.49 5.51 0.80
C THR A 13 9.42 5.33 2.32
N LEU A 14 8.29 5.75 2.89
CA LEU A 14 8.09 5.66 4.32
C LEU A 14 7.49 4.32 4.71
N TRP A 15 6.69 3.76 3.86
CA TRP A 15 6.06 2.47 4.10
C TRP A 15 6.70 1.43 3.22
N ASP A 16 6.80 0.21 3.72
CA ASP A 16 7.34 -0.87 2.92
C ASP A 16 6.26 -1.91 2.64
N LYS A 17 6.67 -2.97 1.97
CA LYS A 17 5.73 -4.01 1.57
C LYS A 17 5.04 -4.63 2.78
N GLN A 18 5.77 -4.83 3.86
CA GLN A 18 5.21 -5.39 5.06
C GLN A 18 4.08 -4.54 5.59
N ARG A 19 4.24 -3.24 5.54
CA ARG A 19 3.21 -2.34 6.00
C ARG A 19 1.95 -2.49 5.17
N ILE A 20 2.11 -2.56 3.86
CA ILE A 20 0.97 -2.71 2.98
C ILE A 20 0.25 -4.02 3.27
N GLU A 21 1.00 -5.09 3.44
CA GLU A 21 0.39 -6.39 3.72
C GLU A 21 -0.33 -6.38 5.06
N ALA A 22 0.22 -5.70 6.03
CA ALA A 22 -0.41 -5.60 7.33
C ALA A 22 -1.75 -4.89 7.24
N LEU A 23 -1.83 -3.86 6.41
CA LEU A 23 -3.08 -3.14 6.22
C LEU A 23 -4.12 -4.03 5.55
N VAL A 24 -3.70 -4.84 4.62
CA VAL A 24 -4.61 -5.77 3.97
C VAL A 24 -5.12 -6.80 4.97
N ALA A 25 -4.23 -7.32 5.79
CA ALA A 25 -4.62 -8.32 6.77
C ALA A 25 -5.58 -7.74 7.80
N ALA A 26 -5.41 -6.48 8.13
CA ALA A 26 -6.29 -5.82 9.09
C ALA A 26 -7.62 -5.42 8.47
N GLY A 27 -7.78 -5.58 7.18
CA GLY A 27 -9.01 -5.22 6.51
C GLY A 27 -9.14 -3.74 6.25
N ARG A 28 -8.05 -3.00 6.37
CA ARG A 28 -8.08 -1.57 6.14
C ARG A 28 -7.77 -1.21 4.70
N LEU A 29 -7.13 -2.10 3.99
CA LEU A 29 -6.75 -1.85 2.61
C LEU A 29 -7.17 -3.04 1.76
N GLY A 30 -7.82 -2.77 0.63
CA GLY A 30 -8.24 -3.82 -0.26
C GLY A 30 -7.04 -4.49 -0.91
N ARG A 31 -7.17 -5.79 -1.16
CA ARG A 31 -6.07 -6.51 -1.77
C ARG A 31 -5.72 -5.97 -3.15
N GLU A 32 -6.74 -5.66 -3.93
CA GLU A 32 -6.51 -5.13 -5.26
C GLU A 32 -5.81 -3.79 -5.20
N ALA A 33 -6.23 -2.96 -4.26
CA ALA A 33 -5.60 -1.67 -4.10
C ALA A 33 -4.15 -1.84 -3.66
N ALA A 34 -3.90 -2.79 -2.76
CA ALA A 34 -2.56 -3.03 -2.29
C ALA A 34 -1.65 -3.49 -3.42
N GLU A 35 -2.15 -4.37 -4.26
CA GLU A 35 -1.35 -4.86 -5.38
C GLU A 35 -1.01 -3.74 -6.35
N ALA A 36 -1.98 -2.88 -6.62
CA ALA A 36 -1.74 -1.78 -7.52
C ALA A 36 -0.70 -0.81 -6.95
N ILE A 37 -0.78 -0.57 -5.66
CA ILE A 37 0.16 0.32 -5.01
C ILE A 37 1.56 -0.26 -5.04
N MET A 38 1.67 -1.54 -4.73
CA MET A 38 2.98 -2.16 -4.69
C MET A 38 3.60 -2.25 -6.08
N GLU A 39 2.78 -2.48 -7.08
CA GLU A 39 3.30 -2.51 -8.43
C GLU A 39 3.77 -1.15 -8.88
N GLY A 40 3.01 -0.13 -8.53
CA GLY A 40 3.40 1.23 -8.85
C GLY A 40 4.69 1.61 -8.18
N GLY A 41 4.88 1.17 -6.95
CA GLY A 41 6.09 1.48 -6.23
C GLY A 41 7.31 0.77 -6.76
N LYS A 42 7.09 -0.36 -7.44
CA LYS A 42 8.20 -1.11 -8.02
C LYS A 42 8.67 -0.52 -9.32
N LYS A 43 7.91 0.36 -9.87
CA LYS A 43 8.27 0.90 -11.15
C LYS A 43 9.61 1.63 -11.09
N GLU A 44 10.38 1.46 -12.09
CA GLU A 44 11.71 2.05 -12.12
C GLU A 44 11.70 3.45 -12.56
#